data_73f6c56a145b5e2dd13846d713c78faf
#
_entry.id   73f6c56a145b5e2dd13846d713c78faf
#
_cell.length_a   1.000
_cell.length_b   1.000
_cell.length_c   1.000
_cell.angle_alpha   90.00
_cell.angle_beta   90.00
_cell.angle_gamma   90.00
#
_symmetry.space_group_name_H-M   'P 1'
#
loop_
_entity.id
_entity.type
_entity.pdbx_description
1 polymer ?
#
loop_
_entity_poly.entity_id
_entity_poly.type
_entity_poly.pdbx_seq_one_letter_code
_entity_poly.pdbx_strand_id
1 'polypeptide(L)'
;MPPPAILEATLTLSLTAPPSRPARAAAVPGGPGXXXXXXXXXXXERLLAEAGVQTNGNKRNQVLKIGHGGTLDSAATGVLVVGIGKGTKMLGTMLAGSKKYTAIGMLGKATDTLDATGKVTEEKPYDQVTKGDLENVLQKFTGDIMQVPPLYSALKKDGERLSTLMKRGEAVEAKPARPVRVYSLSLQQFQPPLFTLDVECGGGFYVRSLVNDIGKELSTCATVQELTRTKQGPFTLEEHALQEDKWTIDDIARSLEHCTALLLGEPARKKLKTEHPGETAVICGDKLGQGKRLND
;
A
#
# COMPACT_ATOMS: atom_id res chain seq x y z
N MET A 1 20.07 -0.34 -29.26
CA MET A 1 20.42 -0.03 -27.87
C MET A 1 19.75 -1.04 -26.95
N PRO A 2 20.48 -1.65 -26.01
CA PRO A 2 19.84 -2.50 -25.02
C PRO A 2 18.90 -1.63 -24.16
N PRO A 3 17.78 -2.15 -23.70
CA PRO A 3 16.91 -1.41 -22.79
C PRO A 3 17.70 -1.04 -21.53
N PRO A 4 17.53 0.15 -21.02
CA PRO A 4 18.26 0.57 -19.84
C PRO A 4 18.01 -0.37 -18.65
N ALA A 5 19.02 -0.62 -17.88
CA ALA A 5 19.03 -1.51 -16.71
C ALA A 5 17.96 -1.14 -15.64
N ILE A 6 17.36 0.02 -15.80
CA ILE A 6 16.27 0.60 -15.02
C ILE A 6 15.06 -0.33 -14.88
N LEU A 7 14.86 -1.26 -15.82
CA LEU A 7 13.63 -2.03 -15.91
C LEU A 7 13.60 -3.29 -15.01
N GLU A 8 14.59 -3.47 -14.14
CA GLU A 8 14.72 -4.73 -13.39
C GLU A 8 14.64 -4.58 -11.86
N ALA A 9 14.24 -3.42 -11.34
CA ALA A 9 14.30 -3.12 -9.91
C ALA A 9 12.94 -2.79 -9.29
N THR A 10 12.94 -2.51 -8.01
CA THR A 10 11.73 -2.15 -7.24
C THR A 10 11.66 -0.65 -7.03
N LEU A 11 10.55 -0.07 -7.37
CA LEU A 11 10.25 1.36 -7.28
C LEU A 11 9.17 1.60 -6.25
N THR A 12 9.29 2.66 -5.49
CA THR A 12 8.25 3.13 -4.58
C THR A 12 7.62 4.38 -5.15
N LEU A 13 6.31 4.32 -5.35
CA LEU A 13 5.53 5.45 -5.84
C LEU A 13 4.68 6.03 -4.71
N SER A 14 4.53 7.35 -4.72
CA SER A 14 3.55 8.02 -3.89
C SER A 14 2.26 8.23 -4.68
N LEU A 15 1.18 7.74 -4.15
CA LEU A 15 -0.15 8.08 -4.65
C LEU A 15 -0.68 9.18 -3.73
N THR A 16 -0.57 10.41 -4.18
CA THR A 16 -1.12 11.55 -3.45
C THR A 16 -2.51 11.88 -4.00
N ALA A 17 -3.44 12.09 -3.09
CA ALA A 17 -4.67 12.76 -3.46
C ALA A 17 -4.33 14.21 -3.82
N PRO A 18 -4.93 14.80 -4.84
CA PRO A 18 -4.75 16.22 -5.07
C PRO A 18 -5.16 17.00 -3.81
N PRO A 19 -4.50 18.12 -3.51
CA PRO A 19 -4.86 18.91 -2.35
C PRO A 19 -6.35 19.26 -2.40
N SER A 20 -7.02 19.08 -1.27
CA SER A 20 -8.46 19.23 -1.16
C SER A 20 -8.92 20.62 -1.62
N ARG A 21 -9.49 20.66 -2.81
CA ARG A 21 -10.38 21.78 -3.15
C ARG A 21 -11.72 21.54 -2.46
N PRO A 22 -12.36 22.55 -1.92
CA PRO A 22 -13.69 22.38 -1.35
C PRO A 22 -14.63 21.82 -2.42
N ALA A 23 -15.40 20.84 -2.01
CA ALA A 23 -16.21 19.99 -2.86
C ALA A 23 -17.11 20.79 -3.80
N ARG A 24 -16.92 20.64 -5.09
CA ARG A 24 -18.00 20.67 -6.06
C ARG A 24 -18.02 19.32 -6.76
N ALA A 25 -19.07 18.62 -6.53
CA ALA A 25 -19.29 17.32 -7.09
C ALA A 25 -19.35 17.39 -8.61
N ALA A 26 -18.40 16.75 -9.26
CA ALA A 26 -18.59 16.30 -10.62
C ALA A 26 -18.32 14.80 -10.62
N ALA A 27 -19.36 14.04 -10.77
CA ALA A 27 -19.29 12.60 -10.85
C ALA A 27 -18.51 12.21 -12.10
N VAL A 28 -17.35 11.61 -11.91
CA VAL A 28 -16.67 10.90 -12.99
C VAL A 28 -17.09 9.44 -12.88
N PRO A 29 -17.66 8.86 -13.90
CA PRO A 29 -18.03 7.45 -13.85
C PRO A 29 -16.77 6.57 -13.98
N GLY A 30 -16.35 6.10 -12.84
CA GLY A 30 -15.26 5.13 -12.72
C GLY A 30 -15.28 4.59 -11.32
N GLY A 31 -15.78 3.38 -11.17
CA GLY A 31 -15.98 2.77 -9.85
C GLY A 31 -14.72 2.66 -9.00
N PRO A 32 -14.87 2.66 -7.72
CA PRO A 32 -13.77 2.57 -6.75
C PRO A 32 -13.05 1.22 -6.86
N GLY A 33 -11.87 1.22 -7.17
CA GLY A 33 -11.04 0.03 -7.38
C GLY A 33 -9.98 0.22 -8.47
N UNK A 34 -10.32 1.19 -9.13
CA UNK A 34 -9.44 1.47 -10.23
C UNK A 34 -8.25 2.33 -9.84
N UNK A 35 -8.30 2.93 -8.90
CA UNK A 35 -7.29 3.84 -8.54
C UNK A 35 -5.97 3.17 -8.27
N UNK A 36 -5.90 2.18 -7.75
CA UNK A 36 -4.69 1.46 -7.52
C UNK A 36 -4.21 0.64 -8.69
N UNK A 37 -5.13 0.33 -9.31
CA UNK A 37 -4.81 -0.39 -10.49
C UNK A 37 -4.58 0.52 -11.64
N UNK A 38 -5.16 1.55 -11.58
CA UNK A 38 -5.00 2.57 -12.53
C UNK A 38 -3.69 3.28 -12.36
N UNK A 39 -3.32 3.34 -11.34
CA UNK A 39 -2.08 3.92 -11.05
C UNK A 39 -0.93 3.03 -11.44
N UNK A 40 -1.10 1.95 -11.35
CA UNK A 40 -0.11 1.03 -11.76
C UNK A 40 -0.11 0.82 -13.24
N UNK A 41 -1.17 1.04 -13.72
CA UNK A 41 -1.31 1.00 -15.13
C UNK A 41 -0.80 2.24 -15.79
N UNK A 42 -1.04 3.17 -15.25
CA UNK A 42 -0.55 4.37 -15.74
C UNK A 42 0.94 4.53 -15.62
N UNK A 43 1.43 4.01 -14.72
CA UNK A 43 2.81 3.98 -14.58
C UNK A 43 3.48 3.05 -15.53
N UNK A 44 2.80 2.26 -15.77
CA UNK A 44 3.28 1.34 -16.70
C UNK A 44 3.23 1.88 -18.10
N GLU A 45 2.27 2.49 -18.46
CA GLU A 45 2.14 3.05 -19.81
C GLU A 45 3.14 4.19 -20.04
N ARG A 46 3.27 5.05 -19.08
CA ARG A 46 4.26 6.13 -19.13
C ARG A 46 5.68 5.60 -19.28
N LEU A 47 6.03 4.63 -18.47
CA LEU A 47 7.35 3.99 -18.51
C LEU A 47 7.64 3.38 -19.89
N LEU A 48 6.66 2.67 -20.42
CA LEU A 48 6.80 2.05 -21.75
C LEU A 48 6.93 3.11 -22.84
N ALA A 49 6.15 4.17 -22.76
CA ALA A 49 6.18 5.26 -23.73
C ALA A 49 7.53 6.00 -23.72
N GLU A 50 8.04 6.32 -22.52
CA GLU A 50 9.31 7.05 -22.38
C GLU A 50 10.52 6.16 -22.68
N ALA A 51 10.44 4.86 -22.39
CA ALA A 51 11.52 3.90 -22.69
C ALA A 51 11.66 3.63 -24.20
N GLY A 52 10.75 4.17 -25.02
CA GLY A 52 10.79 3.98 -26.46
C GLY A 52 10.60 2.53 -26.86
N VAL A 53 9.92 1.74 -26.02
CA VAL A 53 9.57 0.36 -26.35
C VAL A 53 8.41 0.41 -27.33
N GLN A 54 8.73 0.65 -28.61
CA GLN A 54 7.77 0.46 -29.65
C GLN A 54 7.50 -1.04 -29.78
N THR A 55 6.28 -1.42 -29.56
CA THR A 55 5.78 -2.74 -29.89
C THR A 55 5.70 -2.89 -31.39
N ASN A 56 6.87 -2.98 -32.05
CA ASN A 56 6.91 -3.37 -33.45
C ASN A 56 6.71 -4.87 -33.53
N GLY A 57 5.65 -5.23 -34.20
CA GLY A 57 5.00 -6.51 -34.18
C GLY A 57 5.73 -7.69 -34.79
N ASN A 58 6.98 -7.98 -34.46
CA ASN A 58 7.61 -9.21 -34.89
C ASN A 58 8.77 -9.72 -34.03
N LYS A 59 8.87 -9.26 -32.80
CA LYS A 59 9.75 -9.93 -31.82
C LYS A 59 8.87 -10.43 -30.68
N ARG A 60 9.03 -11.69 -30.36
CA ARG A 60 8.38 -12.34 -29.21
C ARG A 60 8.42 -11.38 -28.03
N ASN A 61 7.27 -10.91 -27.66
CA ASN A 61 7.06 -9.83 -26.71
C ASN A 61 7.74 -10.15 -25.37
N GLN A 62 8.87 -9.55 -25.12
CA GLN A 62 9.29 -9.38 -23.76
C GLN A 62 8.41 -8.29 -23.16
N VAL A 63 7.23 -8.68 -22.70
CA VAL A 63 6.34 -7.81 -21.98
C VAL A 63 7.05 -7.38 -20.70
N LEU A 64 7.27 -6.10 -20.52
CA LEU A 64 7.83 -5.57 -19.28
C LEU A 64 6.91 -5.93 -18.13
N LYS A 65 7.38 -6.78 -17.25
CA LYS A 65 6.59 -7.25 -16.12
C LYS A 65 6.56 -6.16 -15.05
N ILE A 66 5.37 -5.72 -14.67
CA ILE A 66 5.16 -4.72 -13.63
C ILE A 66 4.09 -5.24 -12.67
N GLY A 67 4.30 -5.02 -11.38
CA GLY A 67 3.32 -5.38 -10.36
C GLY A 67 3.47 -4.48 -9.14
N HIS A 68 2.58 -4.65 -8.17
CA HIS A 68 2.64 -3.88 -6.92
C HIS A 68 2.67 -4.81 -5.70
N GLY A 69 3.26 -4.33 -4.62
CA GLY A 69 3.47 -5.09 -3.38
C GLY A 69 2.35 -4.95 -2.35
N GLY A 70 1.14 -4.68 -2.78
CA GLY A 70 -0.02 -4.57 -1.90
C GLY A 70 -0.92 -3.42 -2.27
N THR A 71 -2.16 -3.73 -2.54
CA THR A 71 -3.18 -2.75 -2.95
C THR A 71 -3.36 -1.68 -1.87
N LEU A 72 -3.51 -0.44 -2.31
CA LEU A 72 -4.08 0.63 -1.48
C LEU A 72 -5.59 0.64 -1.70
N ASP A 73 -6.35 0.96 -0.66
CA ASP A 73 -7.79 1.21 -0.81
C ASP A 73 -8.00 2.39 -1.77
N SER A 74 -9.12 2.41 -2.48
CA SER A 74 -9.37 3.39 -3.55
C SER A 74 -9.35 4.84 -3.08
N ALA A 75 -9.74 5.07 -1.82
CA ALA A 75 -9.73 6.40 -1.21
C ALA A 75 -8.45 6.68 -0.40
N ALA A 76 -7.53 5.72 -0.32
CA ALA A 76 -6.28 5.88 0.43
C ALA A 76 -5.19 6.52 -0.43
N THR A 77 -4.26 7.16 0.25
CA THR A 77 -3.07 7.76 -0.35
C THR A 77 -1.81 7.12 0.23
N GLY A 78 -0.64 7.52 -0.26
CA GLY A 78 0.62 7.15 0.34
C GLY A 78 1.46 6.18 -0.49
N VAL A 79 2.27 5.41 0.20
CA VAL A 79 3.28 4.55 -0.41
C VAL A 79 2.65 3.37 -1.16
N LEU A 80 3.00 3.22 -2.42
CA LEU A 80 2.74 1.99 -3.20
C LEU A 80 4.07 1.49 -3.74
N VAL A 81 4.45 0.29 -3.34
CA VAL A 81 5.68 -0.34 -3.84
C VAL A 81 5.38 -1.02 -5.18
N VAL A 82 6.12 -0.64 -6.20
CA VAL A 82 5.98 -1.17 -7.56
C VAL A 82 7.25 -1.94 -7.93
N GLY A 83 7.10 -3.17 -8.34
CA GLY A 83 8.19 -3.97 -8.87
C GLY A 83 8.20 -3.93 -10.40
N ILE A 84 9.37 -3.74 -10.98
CA ILE A 84 9.59 -3.66 -12.43
C ILE A 84 10.55 -4.78 -12.83
N GLY A 85 10.20 -5.55 -13.84
CA GLY A 85 11.03 -6.64 -14.32
C GLY A 85 11.30 -7.68 -13.23
N LYS A 86 12.57 -7.91 -12.91
CA LYS A 86 12.98 -8.83 -11.84
C LYS A 86 12.53 -8.38 -10.45
N GLY A 87 12.33 -7.06 -10.27
CA GLY A 87 11.79 -6.50 -9.01
C GLY A 87 10.43 -7.05 -8.62
N THR A 88 9.66 -7.58 -9.56
CA THR A 88 8.37 -8.21 -9.26
C THR A 88 8.50 -9.41 -8.32
N LYS A 89 9.67 -10.04 -8.26
CA LYS A 89 9.93 -11.17 -7.35
C LYS A 89 9.93 -10.77 -5.87
N MET A 90 10.19 -9.49 -5.58
CA MET A 90 10.20 -8.94 -4.22
C MET A 90 8.81 -8.63 -3.67
N LEU A 91 7.81 -8.59 -4.53
CA LEU A 91 6.48 -8.08 -4.17
C LEU A 91 5.76 -8.92 -3.11
N GLY A 92 5.99 -10.23 -3.11
CA GLY A 92 5.45 -11.12 -2.08
C GLY A 92 5.95 -10.75 -0.68
N THR A 93 7.22 -10.46 -0.55
CA THR A 93 7.84 -9.99 0.69
C THR A 93 7.22 -8.67 1.15
N MET A 94 7.01 -7.74 0.21
CA MET A 94 6.37 -6.45 0.51
C MET A 94 4.93 -6.63 0.95
N LEU A 95 4.20 -7.54 0.31
CA LEU A 95 2.80 -7.83 0.65
C LEU A 95 2.69 -8.39 2.07
N ALA A 96 3.56 -9.32 2.43
CA ALA A 96 3.59 -9.97 3.74
C ALA A 96 4.18 -9.07 4.84
N GLY A 97 5.02 -8.11 4.47
CA GLY A 97 5.79 -7.27 5.38
C GLY A 97 4.97 -6.23 6.14
N SER A 98 5.65 -5.54 7.03
CA SER A 98 5.04 -4.51 7.88
C SER A 98 4.65 -3.26 7.09
N LYS A 99 3.65 -2.56 7.61
CA LYS A 99 3.15 -1.31 7.04
C LYS A 99 2.83 -0.33 8.16
N LYS A 100 2.98 0.96 7.86
CA LYS A 100 2.53 2.03 8.75
C LYS A 100 1.48 2.87 8.04
N TYR A 101 0.50 3.30 8.83
CA TYR A 101 -0.61 4.13 8.35
C TYR A 101 -0.87 5.27 9.32
N THR A 102 -1.29 6.40 8.77
CA THR A 102 -2.02 7.44 9.51
C THR A 102 -3.47 7.38 9.03
N ALA A 103 -4.40 7.28 9.96
CA ALA A 103 -5.82 7.19 9.67
C ALA A 103 -6.61 8.22 10.45
N ILE A 104 -7.55 8.89 9.80
CA ILE A 104 -8.53 9.74 10.47
C ILE A 104 -9.85 8.96 10.48
N GLY A 105 -10.32 8.65 11.68
CA GLY A 105 -11.62 8.02 11.90
C GLY A 105 -12.67 9.05 12.31
N MET A 106 -13.91 8.75 12.02
CA MET A 106 -15.06 9.57 12.44
C MET A 106 -16.03 8.72 13.24
N LEU A 107 -16.29 9.16 14.47
CA LEU A 107 -17.32 8.55 15.33
C LEU A 107 -18.73 8.95 14.88
N GLY A 108 -19.69 8.09 15.17
CA GLY A 108 -21.09 8.39 15.02
C GLY A 108 -21.71 7.94 13.71
N LYS A 109 -20.93 7.55 12.73
CA LYS A 109 -21.42 7.04 11.44
C LYS A 109 -20.67 5.78 11.04
N ALA A 110 -21.39 4.82 10.48
CA ALA A 110 -20.83 3.65 9.81
C ALA A 110 -21.30 3.61 8.36
N THR A 111 -20.47 3.04 7.48
CA THR A 111 -20.79 2.90 6.06
C THR A 111 -20.61 1.46 5.62
N ASP A 112 -21.20 1.11 4.49
CA ASP A 112 -21.08 -0.24 3.93
C ASP A 112 -19.67 -0.58 3.44
N THR A 113 -18.86 0.43 3.06
CA THR A 113 -17.47 0.25 2.64
C THR A 113 -16.49 0.39 3.81
N LEU A 114 -16.96 0.80 4.97
CA LEU A 114 -16.17 1.12 6.17
C LEU A 114 -15.28 2.36 5.99
N ASP A 115 -15.53 3.14 4.96
CA ASP A 115 -14.86 4.42 4.70
C ASP A 115 -15.86 5.46 4.19
N ALA A 116 -15.39 6.69 3.98
CA ALA A 116 -16.24 7.83 3.62
C ALA A 116 -16.87 7.73 2.22
N THR A 117 -16.43 6.78 1.39
CA THR A 117 -16.99 6.61 0.02
C THR A 117 -18.29 5.82 0.00
N GLY A 118 -18.59 5.12 1.07
CA GLY A 118 -19.77 4.24 1.14
C GLY A 118 -21.04 4.94 1.56
N LYS A 119 -22.12 4.20 1.50
CA LYS A 119 -23.43 4.65 2.01
C LYS A 119 -23.49 4.47 3.51
N VAL A 120 -24.05 5.45 4.21
CA VAL A 120 -24.26 5.38 5.66
C VAL A 120 -25.27 4.25 5.95
N THR A 121 -24.84 3.32 6.80
CA THR A 121 -25.65 2.17 7.24
C THR A 121 -26.15 2.32 8.67
N GLU A 122 -25.48 3.16 9.47
CA GLU A 122 -25.79 3.29 10.88
C GLU A 122 -25.32 4.66 11.37
N GLU A 123 -26.12 5.26 12.25
CA GLU A 123 -25.74 6.46 13.00
C GLU A 123 -26.00 6.22 14.48
N LYS A 124 -25.05 6.56 15.34
CA LYS A 124 -25.15 6.41 16.79
C LYS A 124 -24.54 7.63 17.49
N PRO A 125 -25.06 8.00 18.66
CA PRO A 125 -24.44 9.07 19.46
C PRO A 125 -23.01 8.71 19.84
N TYR A 126 -22.18 9.75 19.96
CA TYR A 126 -20.77 9.59 20.35
C TYR A 126 -20.36 10.58 21.46
N ASP A 127 -21.28 11.36 21.96
CA ASP A 127 -20.99 12.45 22.93
C ASP A 127 -20.36 11.94 24.23
N GLN A 128 -20.65 10.67 24.57
CA GLN A 128 -20.13 10.02 25.77
C GLN A 128 -18.66 9.60 25.66
N VAL A 129 -18.11 9.56 24.45
CA VAL A 129 -16.74 9.06 24.22
C VAL A 129 -15.72 10.09 24.65
N THR A 130 -14.81 9.70 25.55
CA THR A 130 -13.70 10.53 26.02
C THR A 130 -12.39 10.07 25.36
N LYS A 131 -11.37 10.94 25.45
CA LYS A 131 -10.02 10.59 25.02
C LYS A 131 -9.49 9.36 25.77
N GLY A 132 -9.75 9.27 27.07
CA GLY A 132 -9.35 8.12 27.90
C GLY A 132 -10.00 6.82 27.43
N ASP A 133 -11.29 6.87 27.07
CA ASP A 133 -12.00 5.72 26.52
C ASP A 133 -11.32 5.21 25.24
N LEU A 134 -11.00 6.13 24.33
CA LEU A 134 -10.29 5.79 23.09
C LEU A 134 -8.93 5.15 23.38
N GLU A 135 -8.12 5.77 24.23
CA GLU A 135 -6.79 5.26 24.56
C GLU A 135 -6.87 3.85 25.16
N ASN A 136 -7.84 3.60 26.03
CA ASN A 136 -8.06 2.26 26.62
C ASN A 136 -8.45 1.23 25.57
N VAL A 137 -9.33 1.60 24.65
CA VAL A 137 -9.78 0.70 23.56
C VAL A 137 -8.60 0.35 22.64
N LEU A 138 -7.73 1.32 22.34
CA LEU A 138 -6.57 1.06 21.47
C LEU A 138 -5.65 -0.02 22.06
N GLN A 139 -5.54 -0.11 23.37
CA GLN A 139 -4.74 -1.17 24.02
C GLN A 139 -5.29 -2.56 23.68
N LYS A 140 -6.61 -2.71 23.59
CA LYS A 140 -7.25 -3.99 23.24
C LYS A 140 -6.96 -4.42 21.78
N PHE A 141 -6.66 -3.48 20.92
CA PHE A 141 -6.40 -3.72 19.49
C PHE A 141 -4.91 -3.78 19.15
N THR A 142 -4.03 -3.74 20.17
CA THR A 142 -2.57 -3.86 19.99
C THR A 142 -2.14 -5.31 20.25
N GLY A 143 -1.21 -5.82 19.45
CA GLY A 143 -0.73 -7.20 19.54
C GLY A 143 -1.38 -8.11 18.50
N ASP A 144 -1.55 -9.36 18.86
CA ASP A 144 -2.22 -10.35 18.00
C ASP A 144 -3.74 -10.27 18.24
N ILE A 145 -4.47 -9.93 17.20
CA ILE A 145 -5.92 -9.77 17.27
C ILE A 145 -6.60 -10.54 16.13
N MET A 146 -7.89 -10.78 16.30
CA MET A 146 -8.74 -11.35 15.24
C MET A 146 -9.47 -10.22 14.53
N GLN A 147 -9.51 -10.27 13.21
CA GLN A 147 -10.11 -9.20 12.41
C GLN A 147 -10.95 -9.79 11.26
N VAL A 148 -12.16 -9.27 11.09
CA VAL A 148 -13.02 -9.60 9.95
C VAL A 148 -12.68 -8.64 8.81
N PRO A 149 -12.23 -9.16 7.64
CA PRO A 149 -11.90 -8.30 6.50
C PRO A 149 -13.14 -7.57 5.97
N PRO A 150 -12.98 -6.38 5.37
CA PRO A 150 -14.10 -5.69 4.73
C PRO A 150 -14.66 -6.50 3.56
N LEU A 151 -15.97 -6.38 3.32
CA LEU A 151 -16.61 -6.97 2.14
C LEU A 151 -16.05 -6.35 0.84
N TYR A 152 -15.86 -5.05 0.83
CA TYR A 152 -15.23 -4.35 -0.30
C TYR A 152 -13.70 -4.46 -0.18
N SER A 153 -13.15 -5.59 -0.61
CA SER A 153 -11.71 -5.86 -0.50
C SER A 153 -11.16 -6.56 -1.74
N ALA A 154 -9.84 -6.67 -1.80
CA ALA A 154 -9.14 -7.39 -2.86
C ALA A 154 -9.14 -8.92 -2.66
N LEU A 155 -9.67 -9.40 -1.54
CA LEU A 155 -9.82 -10.83 -1.30
C LEU A 155 -10.71 -11.45 -2.39
N LYS A 156 -10.48 -12.72 -2.67
CA LYS A 156 -11.17 -13.42 -3.76
C LYS A 156 -12.12 -14.48 -3.23
N LYS A 157 -13.21 -14.68 -3.96
CA LYS A 157 -14.11 -15.82 -3.87
C LYS A 157 -14.23 -16.38 -5.29
N ASP A 158 -13.93 -17.65 -5.47
CA ASP A 158 -14.01 -18.33 -6.76
C ASP A 158 -13.23 -17.60 -7.89
N GLY A 159 -12.05 -17.05 -7.53
CA GLY A 159 -11.19 -16.36 -8.47
C GLY A 159 -11.49 -14.86 -8.67
N GLU A 160 -12.66 -14.38 -8.28
CA GLU A 160 -13.06 -12.97 -8.41
C GLU A 160 -12.91 -12.20 -7.10
N ARG A 161 -12.58 -10.91 -7.20
CA ARG A 161 -12.45 -10.05 -6.01
C ARG A 161 -13.81 -9.80 -5.37
N LEU A 162 -13.88 -9.82 -4.04
CA LEU A 162 -15.10 -9.52 -3.29
C LEU A 162 -15.66 -8.14 -3.68
N SER A 163 -14.81 -7.16 -3.84
CA SER A 163 -15.21 -5.81 -4.26
C SER A 163 -15.89 -5.81 -5.64
N THR A 164 -15.50 -6.69 -6.54
CA THR A 164 -16.12 -6.82 -7.88
C THR A 164 -17.52 -7.45 -7.76
N LEU A 165 -17.62 -8.51 -6.98
CA LEU A 165 -18.91 -9.19 -6.72
C LEU A 165 -19.92 -8.24 -6.08
N MET A 166 -19.48 -7.46 -5.08
CA MET A 166 -20.33 -6.48 -4.39
C MET A 166 -20.86 -5.41 -5.36
N LYS A 167 -20.00 -4.93 -6.27
CA LYS A 167 -20.41 -3.91 -7.26
C LYS A 167 -21.46 -4.42 -8.25
N ARG A 168 -21.44 -5.73 -8.55
CA ARG A 168 -22.45 -6.35 -9.41
C ARG A 168 -23.77 -6.64 -8.65
N GLY A 169 -23.83 -6.30 -7.36
CA GLY A 169 -25.01 -6.54 -6.53
C GLY A 169 -25.14 -7.99 -6.08
N GLU A 170 -24.09 -8.79 -6.18
CA GLU A 170 -24.11 -10.18 -5.72
C GLU A 170 -24.05 -10.25 -4.20
N ALA A 171 -24.80 -11.18 -3.62
CA ALA A 171 -24.75 -11.46 -2.19
C ALA A 171 -23.39 -12.07 -1.84
N VAL A 172 -22.62 -11.36 -1.02
CA VAL A 172 -21.31 -11.79 -0.58
C VAL A 172 -21.31 -11.96 0.93
N GLU A 173 -21.00 -13.17 1.38
CA GLU A 173 -20.85 -13.43 2.82
C GLU A 173 -19.52 -12.87 3.32
N ALA A 174 -19.54 -12.35 4.54
CA ALA A 174 -18.33 -11.92 5.23
C ALA A 174 -17.35 -13.10 5.35
N LYS A 175 -16.07 -12.86 5.06
CA LYS A 175 -15.03 -13.84 5.33
C LYS A 175 -14.89 -13.99 6.86
N PRO A 176 -14.56 -15.19 7.35
CA PRO A 176 -14.36 -15.37 8.79
C PRO A 176 -13.24 -14.49 9.32
N ALA A 177 -13.30 -14.20 10.62
CA ALA A 177 -12.25 -13.49 11.32
C ALA A 177 -10.92 -14.26 11.15
N ARG A 178 -9.85 -13.53 10.99
CA ARG A 178 -8.52 -14.12 10.83
C ARG A 178 -7.49 -13.38 11.70
N PRO A 179 -6.42 -14.08 12.13
CA PRO A 179 -5.41 -13.43 12.96
C PRO A 179 -4.63 -12.39 12.15
N VAL A 180 -4.40 -11.24 12.77
CA VAL A 180 -3.56 -10.15 12.24
C VAL A 180 -2.73 -9.60 13.39
N ARG A 181 -1.66 -8.88 13.07
CA ARG A 181 -0.77 -8.34 14.08
C ARG A 181 -0.69 -6.82 14.00
N VAL A 182 -0.82 -6.19 15.16
CA VAL A 182 -0.65 -4.74 15.35
C VAL A 182 0.59 -4.54 16.22
N TYR A 183 1.65 -3.99 15.65
CA TYR A 183 2.90 -3.74 16.35
C TYR A 183 2.80 -2.52 17.27
N SER A 184 2.13 -1.47 16.79
CA SER A 184 1.87 -0.27 17.59
C SER A 184 0.60 0.43 17.09
N LEU A 185 -0.08 1.07 18.01
CA LEU A 185 -1.32 1.79 17.74
C LEU A 185 -1.42 2.93 18.74
N SER A 186 -1.43 4.16 18.25
CA SER A 186 -1.46 5.36 19.11
C SER A 186 -2.44 6.39 18.60
N LEU A 187 -3.06 7.08 19.56
CA LEU A 187 -3.96 8.21 19.29
C LEU A 187 -3.12 9.49 19.19
N GLN A 188 -3.13 10.12 18.02
CA GLN A 188 -2.39 11.37 17.77
C GLN A 188 -3.22 12.59 18.11
N GLN A 189 -4.52 12.55 17.84
CA GLN A 189 -5.40 13.68 18.03
C GLN A 189 -6.83 13.19 18.23
N PHE A 190 -7.58 13.86 19.10
CA PHE A 190 -8.99 13.61 19.28
C PHE A 190 -9.75 14.94 19.32
N GLN A 191 -10.50 15.20 18.27
CA GLN A 191 -11.42 16.35 18.15
C GLN A 191 -12.77 15.79 17.71
N PRO A 192 -13.62 15.36 18.67
CA PRO A 192 -14.86 14.69 18.30
C PRO A 192 -15.67 15.43 17.23
N PRO A 193 -16.17 14.74 16.21
CA PRO A 193 -16.22 13.28 16.04
C PRO A 193 -14.94 12.65 15.47
N LEU A 194 -13.90 13.45 15.19
CA LEU A 194 -12.70 12.97 14.48
C LEU A 194 -11.63 12.51 15.47
N PHE A 195 -10.94 11.44 15.11
CA PHE A 195 -9.76 10.93 15.83
C PHE A 195 -8.71 10.47 14.85
N THR A 196 -7.46 10.79 15.14
CA THR A 196 -6.32 10.46 14.28
C THR A 196 -5.47 9.39 14.94
N LEU A 197 -5.21 8.31 14.22
CA LEU A 197 -4.44 7.16 14.68
C LEU A 197 -3.17 7.00 13.84
N ASP A 198 -2.07 6.62 14.50
CA ASP A 198 -0.90 6.02 13.85
C ASP A 198 -0.90 4.52 14.15
N VAL A 199 -0.75 3.71 13.10
CA VAL A 199 -0.83 2.26 13.16
C VAL A 199 0.38 1.65 12.48
N GLU A 200 1.06 0.72 13.17
CA GLU A 200 2.04 -0.16 12.53
C GLU A 200 1.54 -1.60 12.64
N CYS A 201 1.48 -2.30 11.52
CA CYS A 201 0.84 -3.61 11.45
C CYS A 201 1.55 -4.55 10.46
N GLY A 202 1.23 -5.82 10.58
CA GLY A 202 1.70 -6.87 9.66
C GLY A 202 0.84 -6.97 8.41
N GLY A 203 1.16 -7.94 7.57
CA GLY A 203 0.41 -8.21 6.35
C GLY A 203 -1.01 -8.68 6.63
N GLY A 204 -1.90 -8.40 5.71
CA GLY A 204 -3.29 -8.83 5.79
C GLY A 204 -4.20 -7.99 6.68
N PHE A 205 -3.67 -6.97 7.32
CA PHE A 205 -4.41 -6.08 8.22
C PHE A 205 -5.21 -5.03 7.42
N TYR A 206 -6.41 -4.69 7.92
CA TYR A 206 -7.29 -3.67 7.31
C TYR A 206 -7.57 -2.56 8.34
N VAL A 207 -7.13 -1.35 8.03
CA VAL A 207 -7.39 -0.18 8.90
C VAL A 207 -8.90 0.13 8.96
N ARG A 208 -9.62 -0.10 7.86
CA ARG A 208 -11.07 0.11 7.81
C ARG A 208 -11.80 -0.78 8.84
N SER A 209 -11.40 -2.04 8.93
CA SER A 209 -11.96 -2.96 9.94
C SER A 209 -11.59 -2.53 11.35
N LEU A 210 -10.35 -2.10 11.57
CA LEU A 210 -9.91 -1.60 12.88
C LEU A 210 -10.78 -0.43 13.36
N VAL A 211 -10.97 0.58 12.51
CA VAL A 211 -11.75 1.78 12.88
C VAL A 211 -13.22 1.40 13.16
N ASN A 212 -13.78 0.52 12.34
CA ASN A 212 -15.15 0.00 12.56
C ASN A 212 -15.26 -0.69 13.91
N ASP A 213 -14.30 -1.56 14.24
CA ASP A 213 -14.28 -2.32 15.50
C ASP A 213 -14.04 -1.40 16.72
N ILE A 214 -13.24 -0.36 16.58
CA ILE A 214 -13.04 0.66 17.61
C ILE A 214 -14.39 1.34 17.92
N GLY A 215 -15.12 1.74 16.89
CA GLY A 215 -16.45 2.35 17.09
C GLY A 215 -17.39 1.47 17.87
N LYS A 216 -17.46 0.19 17.51
CA LYS A 216 -18.30 -0.81 18.21
C LYS A 216 -17.86 -0.99 19.67
N GLU A 217 -16.57 -1.08 19.91
CA GLU A 217 -16.03 -1.25 21.28
C GLU A 217 -16.34 -0.03 22.16
N LEU A 218 -16.48 1.15 21.57
CA LEU A 218 -16.86 2.38 22.26
C LEU A 218 -18.40 2.55 22.39
N SER A 219 -19.17 1.53 22.04
CA SER A 219 -20.65 1.53 22.07
C SER A 219 -21.26 2.61 21.17
N THR A 220 -20.57 2.89 20.07
CA THR A 220 -21.05 3.77 19.00
C THR A 220 -20.76 3.09 17.66
N CYS A 221 -20.47 3.85 16.63
CA CYS A 221 -19.97 3.35 15.36
C CYS A 221 -18.90 4.31 14.84
N ALA A 222 -18.12 3.88 13.86
CA ALA A 222 -17.06 4.72 13.29
C ALA A 222 -16.75 4.28 11.86
N THR A 223 -16.19 5.20 11.09
CA THR A 223 -15.78 4.95 9.71
C THR A 223 -14.46 5.69 9.41
N VAL A 224 -13.70 5.21 8.45
CA VAL A 224 -12.46 5.88 8.03
C VAL A 224 -12.82 7.09 7.16
N GLN A 225 -12.32 8.27 7.54
CA GLN A 225 -12.43 9.50 6.75
C GLN A 225 -11.26 9.67 5.79
N GLU A 226 -10.04 9.47 6.30
CA GLU A 226 -8.81 9.57 5.51
C GLU A 226 -7.87 8.44 5.91
N LEU A 227 -7.11 7.97 4.94
CA LEU A 227 -6.14 6.89 5.16
C LEU A 227 -4.91 7.12 4.30
N THR A 228 -3.76 7.17 4.95
CA THR A 228 -2.46 7.31 4.27
C THR A 228 -1.53 6.20 4.71
N ARG A 229 -1.02 5.43 3.75
CA ARG A 229 0.05 4.46 4.05
C ARG A 229 1.38 5.20 4.03
N THR A 230 1.97 5.38 5.21
CA THR A 230 3.19 6.19 5.38
C THR A 230 4.46 5.38 5.24
N LYS A 231 4.36 4.04 5.34
CA LYS A 231 5.52 3.15 5.20
C LYS A 231 5.08 1.77 4.73
N GLN A 232 5.91 1.15 3.88
CA GLN A 232 5.76 -0.27 3.53
C GLN A 232 7.16 -0.90 3.47
N GLY A 233 7.41 -1.89 4.30
CA GLY A 233 8.76 -2.44 4.48
C GLY A 233 9.72 -1.32 4.85
N PRO A 234 10.86 -1.20 4.18
CA PRO A 234 11.82 -0.13 4.47
C PRO A 234 11.47 1.21 3.81
N PHE A 235 10.42 1.27 2.98
CA PHE A 235 10.13 2.46 2.16
C PHE A 235 9.12 3.37 2.86
N THR A 236 9.53 4.62 3.09
CA THR A 236 8.68 5.65 3.70
C THR A 236 8.14 6.62 2.64
N LEU A 237 6.98 7.18 2.93
CA LEU A 237 6.37 8.21 2.09
C LEU A 237 7.27 9.43 1.95
N GLU A 238 7.87 9.85 3.06
CA GLU A 238 8.66 11.08 3.14
C GLU A 238 9.98 10.99 2.37
N GLU A 239 10.70 9.85 2.47
CA GLU A 239 12.06 9.73 1.96
C GLU A 239 12.15 9.03 0.60
N HIS A 240 11.23 8.14 0.28
CA HIS A 240 11.40 7.22 -0.85
C HIS A 240 10.32 7.33 -1.90
N ALA A 241 9.14 7.87 -1.56
CA ALA A 241 8.03 7.88 -2.49
C ALA A 241 8.23 8.94 -3.58
N LEU A 242 8.10 8.51 -4.83
CA LEU A 242 8.23 9.36 -6.00
C LEU A 242 6.87 9.94 -6.35
N GLN A 243 6.75 11.26 -6.33
CA GLN A 243 5.52 11.99 -6.66
C GLN A 243 5.18 11.83 -8.14
N GLU A 244 3.90 11.96 -8.48
CA GLU A 244 3.41 11.72 -9.84
C GLU A 244 4.09 12.58 -10.90
N ASP A 245 4.41 13.83 -10.59
CA ASP A 245 5.12 14.75 -11.49
C ASP A 245 6.57 14.32 -11.76
N LYS A 246 7.11 13.40 -10.94
CA LYS A 246 8.46 12.84 -11.05
C LYS A 246 8.48 11.44 -11.68
N TRP A 247 7.40 10.97 -12.27
CA TRP A 247 7.37 9.67 -12.91
C TRP A 247 7.97 9.75 -14.33
N THR A 248 9.23 10.19 -14.38
CA THR A 248 10.05 10.23 -15.59
C THR A 248 11.12 9.14 -15.51
N ILE A 249 11.67 8.73 -16.64
CA ILE A 249 12.71 7.67 -16.66
C ILE A 249 13.90 8.05 -15.78
N ASP A 250 14.34 9.31 -15.85
CA ASP A 250 15.52 9.77 -15.10
C ASP A 250 15.25 9.78 -13.59
N ASP A 251 14.10 10.27 -13.17
CA ASP A 251 13.72 10.31 -11.75
C ASP A 251 13.48 8.88 -11.22
N ILE A 252 12.86 8.03 -12.02
CA ILE A 252 12.62 6.62 -11.68
C ILE A 252 13.97 5.90 -11.52
N ALA A 253 14.93 6.13 -12.42
CA ALA A 253 16.26 5.53 -12.34
C ALA A 253 16.97 5.91 -11.02
N ARG A 254 16.95 7.20 -10.68
CA ARG A 254 17.51 7.68 -9.41
C ARG A 254 16.82 7.06 -8.20
N SER A 255 15.51 6.99 -8.24
CA SER A 255 14.71 6.37 -7.17
C SER A 255 15.04 4.88 -7.02
N LEU A 256 15.20 4.16 -8.14
CA LEU A 256 15.56 2.74 -8.12
C LEU A 256 16.93 2.51 -7.47
N GLU A 257 17.92 3.33 -7.77
CA GLU A 257 19.24 3.25 -7.13
C GLU A 257 19.13 3.43 -5.62
N HIS A 258 18.38 4.43 -5.19
CA HIS A 258 18.15 4.72 -3.77
C HIS A 258 17.40 3.58 -3.07
N CYS A 259 16.35 3.07 -3.66
CA CYS A 259 15.55 1.98 -3.10
C CYS A 259 16.32 0.66 -3.06
N THR A 260 17.11 0.36 -4.10
CA THR A 260 17.91 -0.86 -4.17
C THR A 260 18.96 -0.88 -3.05
N ALA A 261 19.59 0.27 -2.79
CA ALA A 261 20.57 0.39 -1.71
C ALA A 261 19.97 0.04 -0.34
N LEU A 262 18.71 0.40 -0.10
CA LEU A 262 17.99 0.05 1.13
C LEU A 262 17.74 -1.46 1.26
N LEU A 263 17.42 -2.13 0.16
CA LEU A 263 17.15 -3.56 0.16
C LEU A 263 18.41 -4.40 0.38
N LEU A 264 19.58 -3.89 -0.06
CA LEU A 264 20.85 -4.61 -0.01
C LEU A 264 21.64 -4.43 1.29
N GLY A 265 21.40 -3.34 2.03
CA GLY A 265 22.19 -2.99 3.20
C GLY A 265 23.59 -2.43 2.86
N GLU A 266 24.30 -1.94 3.86
CA GLU A 266 25.59 -1.24 3.69
C GLU A 266 26.72 -2.04 3.02
N PRO A 267 26.96 -3.32 3.31
CA PRO A 267 28.06 -4.04 2.64
C PRO A 267 27.89 -4.18 1.14
N ALA A 268 26.65 -4.31 0.69
CA ALA A 268 26.36 -4.43 -0.75
C ALA A 268 26.45 -3.06 -1.47
N ARG A 269 26.27 -1.97 -0.74
CA ARG A 269 26.43 -0.60 -1.24
C ARG A 269 27.86 -0.33 -1.71
N LYS A 270 28.85 -0.85 -0.99
CA LYS A 270 30.27 -0.68 -1.33
C LYS A 270 30.66 -1.46 -2.59
N LYS A 271 30.03 -2.63 -2.80
CA LYS A 271 30.24 -3.44 -4.01
C LYS A 271 29.69 -2.79 -5.27
N LEU A 272 28.54 -2.12 -5.16
CA LEU A 272 27.91 -1.44 -6.30
C LEU A 272 28.70 -0.23 -6.79
N LYS A 273 29.47 0.42 -5.91
CA LYS A 273 30.27 1.60 -6.27
C LYS A 273 31.59 1.26 -6.98
N THR A 274 31.99 -0.01 -6.96
CA THR A 274 33.29 -0.43 -7.54
C THR A 274 33.15 -1.15 -8.89
N GLU A 275 31.93 -1.42 -9.36
CA GLU A 275 31.69 -2.00 -10.69
C GLU A 275 31.44 -0.89 -11.71
N HIS A 276 32.10 -0.97 -12.86
CA HIS A 276 32.07 0.02 -13.92
C HIS A 276 30.63 0.25 -14.45
N PRO A 277 30.30 1.50 -14.86
CA PRO A 277 29.00 1.76 -15.47
C PRO A 277 28.91 1.09 -16.85
N GLY A 278 28.42 -0.10 -16.89
CA GLY A 278 28.29 -0.88 -18.13
C GLY A 278 27.90 -2.33 -17.92
N GLU A 279 28.01 -2.82 -16.70
CA GLU A 279 27.54 -4.16 -16.38
C GLU A 279 26.34 -4.12 -15.45
N THR A 280 25.30 -4.76 -15.89
CA THR A 280 24.07 -4.93 -15.13
C THR A 280 24.38 -5.66 -13.83
N ALA A 281 24.22 -4.99 -12.71
CA ALA A 281 24.29 -5.64 -11.42
C ALA A 281 23.06 -6.53 -11.29
N VAL A 282 23.22 -7.80 -11.62
CA VAL A 282 22.21 -8.81 -11.35
C VAL A 282 22.32 -9.15 -9.87
N ILE A 283 21.43 -8.61 -9.09
CA ILE A 283 21.34 -8.98 -7.69
C ILE A 283 20.57 -10.28 -7.60
N CYS A 284 21.29 -11.39 -7.71
CA CYS A 284 20.76 -12.68 -7.31
C CYS A 284 20.97 -12.81 -5.81
N GLY A 285 19.89 -12.70 -5.08
CA GLY A 285 19.92 -13.03 -3.67
C GLY A 285 19.99 -14.54 -3.50
N ASP A 286 21.15 -15.13 -3.77
CA ASP A 286 21.52 -16.46 -3.29
C ASP A 286 22.98 -16.64 -3.59
N LYS A 287 23.77 -16.39 -2.62
CA LYS A 287 25.02 -17.04 -2.25
C LYS A 287 25.77 -16.19 -1.25
N LEU A 288 25.33 -16.23 -0.01
CA LEU A 288 26.26 -16.11 1.11
C LEU A 288 26.93 -17.48 1.21
N GLY A 289 27.92 -17.68 0.39
CA GLY A 289 28.74 -18.87 0.42
C GLY A 289 29.59 -18.93 1.67
N GLN A 290 29.57 -20.07 2.26
CA GLN A 290 30.41 -20.45 3.40
C GLN A 290 31.87 -20.07 3.16
N GLY A 291 32.38 -19.19 3.99
CA GLY A 291 33.80 -18.94 4.04
C GLY A 291 34.54 -20.19 4.57
N LYS A 292 35.27 -20.83 3.71
CA LYS A 292 36.27 -21.80 4.15
C LYS A 292 37.39 -21.04 4.84
N ARG A 293 37.57 -21.34 6.09
CA ARG A 293 38.83 -21.02 6.79
C ARG A 293 39.91 -21.89 6.19
N LEU A 294 40.89 -21.26 5.63
CA LEU A 294 42.18 -21.92 5.38
C LEU A 294 43.13 -21.49 6.51
N ASN A 295 43.41 -22.48 7.34
CA ASN A 295 44.59 -22.40 8.19
C ASN A 295 45.83 -22.58 7.33
N ASP A 296 46.79 -21.69 7.49
CA ASP A 296 48.22 -21.89 7.75
C ASP A 296 48.89 -20.55 7.83
#